data_502f80499dae1687d28ba56fd5e4ea87
#
_entry.id   502f80499dae1687d28ba56fd5e4ea87
#
_cell.length_a   1.000
_cell.length_b   1.000
_cell.length_c   1.000
_cell.angle_alpha   90.00
_cell.angle_beta   90.00
_cell.angle_gamma   90.00
#
_symmetry.space_group_name_H-M   'P 1'
#
loop_
_entity.id
_entity.type
_entity.pdbx_description
1 polymer ?
#
loop_
_entity_poly.entity_id
_entity_poly.type
_entity_poly.pdbx_seq_one_letter_code
_entity_poly.pdbx_strand_id
1 'polypeptide(L)'
;GSTADSVKMLREAKKDGIHVTGEVCPHHFILTSDDIISDDGNFKMNPPLRTQADVDALIEGLKDGTMDVIATDHAPHAAAEKNRSMKLASFGIVGLETSAALTYTELVDKGILTPMQMVEKMSTNPAKILGLTDKGSVSEGKTADLVIFDPRKEYEIDKNTFFSKGKNTPFHGWKVKGEVACTMVGGKVVYEGGQIID
;
A
#
# COMPACT_ATOMS: atom_id res chain seq x y z
N GLY A 1 10.43 0.10 -5.03
CA GLY A 1 11.57 -0.74 -4.64
C GLY A 1 11.14 -2.08 -4.06
N SER A 2 11.94 -3.13 -4.26
CA SER A 2 11.63 -4.47 -3.75
C SER A 2 12.84 -5.23 -3.19
N THR A 3 14.05 -4.65 -3.21
CA THR A 3 15.27 -5.32 -2.77
C THR A 3 16.09 -4.47 -1.80
N ALA A 4 16.87 -5.13 -0.94
CA ALA A 4 17.84 -4.48 -0.05
C ALA A 4 18.83 -3.59 -0.82
N ASP A 5 19.28 -4.05 -1.97
CA ASP A 5 20.19 -3.28 -2.84
C ASP A 5 19.54 -1.99 -3.34
N SER A 6 18.25 -2.03 -3.73
CA SER A 6 17.56 -0.80 -4.17
C SER A 6 17.41 0.21 -3.03
N VAL A 7 17.14 -0.25 -1.79
CA VAL A 7 17.13 0.62 -0.61
C VAL A 7 18.51 1.23 -0.34
N LYS A 8 19.56 0.41 -0.42
CA LYS A 8 20.94 0.88 -0.24
C LYS A 8 21.31 1.95 -1.28
N MET A 9 21.06 1.69 -2.56
CA MET A 9 21.34 2.64 -3.64
C MET A 9 20.58 3.96 -3.44
N LEU A 10 19.31 3.89 -3.06
CA LEU A 10 18.48 5.07 -2.79
C LEU A 10 19.03 5.88 -1.61
N ARG A 11 19.45 5.20 -0.55
CA ARG A 11 20.05 5.83 0.64
C ARG A 11 21.36 6.54 0.30
N GLU A 12 22.22 5.90 -0.49
CA GLU A 12 23.47 6.49 -0.96
C GLU A 12 23.21 7.71 -1.85
N ALA A 13 22.32 7.59 -2.84
CA ALA A 13 21.96 8.71 -3.71
C ALA A 13 21.43 9.92 -2.93
N LYS A 14 20.55 9.71 -1.95
CA LYS A 14 20.06 10.79 -1.08
C LYS A 14 21.17 11.42 -0.24
N LYS A 15 22.09 10.60 0.30
CA LYS A 15 23.25 11.07 1.05
C LYS A 15 24.17 11.96 0.19
N ASP A 16 24.31 11.63 -1.09
CA ASP A 16 25.08 12.41 -2.07
C ASP A 16 24.31 13.64 -2.59
N GLY A 17 23.15 13.94 -2.02
CA GLY A 17 22.35 15.12 -2.37
C GLY A 17 21.56 14.98 -3.67
N ILE A 18 21.45 13.77 -4.22
CA ILE A 18 20.67 13.52 -5.44
C ILE A 18 19.18 13.59 -5.12
N HIS A 19 18.43 14.39 -5.86
CA HIS A 19 17.00 14.50 -5.78
C HIS A 19 16.33 13.24 -6.35
N VAL A 20 16.11 12.25 -5.48
CA VAL A 20 15.48 10.98 -5.83
C VAL A 20 14.50 10.58 -4.74
N THR A 21 13.39 9.93 -5.13
CA THR A 21 12.39 9.38 -4.23
C THR A 21 12.21 7.90 -4.47
N GLY A 22 11.82 7.16 -3.43
CA GLY A 22 11.55 5.73 -3.49
C GLY A 22 10.19 5.39 -2.94
N GLU A 23 9.54 4.42 -3.60
CA GLU A 23 8.28 3.86 -3.14
C GLU A 23 8.37 2.36 -2.89
N VAL A 24 7.49 1.87 -2.02
CA VAL A 24 7.31 0.44 -1.75
C VAL A 24 5.81 0.12 -1.64
N CYS A 25 5.42 -1.08 -2.05
CA CYS A 25 4.03 -1.52 -1.95
C CYS A 25 3.84 -2.47 -0.75
N PRO A 26 2.62 -2.55 -0.15
CA PRO A 26 2.37 -3.43 0.98
C PRO A 26 2.81 -4.87 0.75
N HIS A 27 2.53 -5.44 -0.41
CA HIS A 27 2.93 -6.80 -0.72
C HIS A 27 4.45 -7.03 -0.69
N HIS A 28 5.28 -5.99 -0.90
CA HIS A 28 6.74 -6.12 -0.85
C HIS A 28 7.34 -5.97 0.56
N PHE A 29 6.64 -5.37 1.50
CA PHE A 29 7.09 -5.32 2.90
C PHE A 29 6.33 -6.29 3.81
N ILE A 30 5.41 -7.09 3.27
CA ILE A 30 4.61 -8.07 4.01
C ILE A 30 4.97 -9.49 3.58
N LEU A 31 5.02 -9.75 2.27
CA LEU A 31 5.19 -11.08 1.70
C LEU A 31 6.62 -11.33 1.24
N THR A 32 7.01 -12.58 1.34
CA THR A 32 8.29 -13.10 0.84
C THR A 32 8.07 -14.11 -0.28
N SER A 33 9.15 -14.55 -0.94
CA SER A 33 9.12 -15.67 -1.88
C SER A 33 8.70 -17.00 -1.22
N ASP A 34 8.89 -17.12 0.10
CA ASP A 34 8.56 -18.34 0.85
C ASP A 34 7.06 -18.49 1.10
N ASP A 35 6.30 -17.40 0.97
CA ASP A 35 4.82 -17.42 1.01
C ASP A 35 4.20 -18.03 -0.25
N ILE A 36 4.99 -18.23 -1.30
CA ILE A 36 4.54 -18.85 -2.56
C ILE A 36 4.58 -20.37 -2.39
N ILE A 37 3.59 -20.92 -1.71
CA ILE A 37 3.51 -22.36 -1.40
C ILE A 37 2.82 -23.19 -2.48
N SER A 38 2.29 -22.54 -3.53
CA SER A 38 1.57 -23.19 -4.63
C SER A 38 1.70 -22.40 -5.94
N ASP A 39 1.33 -23.00 -7.06
CA ASP A 39 1.29 -22.34 -8.38
C ASP A 39 0.06 -21.43 -8.51
N ASP A 40 -0.01 -20.39 -7.64
CA ASP A 40 -1.11 -19.42 -7.59
C ASP A 40 -0.70 -18.10 -8.23
N GLY A 41 -1.35 -17.71 -9.32
CA GLY A 41 -1.13 -16.46 -10.02
C GLY A 41 -1.34 -15.20 -9.15
N ASN A 42 -2.04 -15.28 -8.00
CA ASN A 42 -2.20 -14.15 -7.09
C ASN A 42 -0.89 -13.73 -6.41
N PHE A 43 0.13 -14.59 -6.39
CA PHE A 43 1.47 -14.24 -5.92
C PHE A 43 2.39 -13.71 -7.04
N LYS A 44 1.89 -13.59 -8.27
CA LYS A 44 2.66 -13.03 -9.38
C LYS A 44 2.47 -11.52 -9.49
N MET A 45 3.49 -10.78 -9.14
CA MET A 45 3.59 -9.32 -9.31
C MET A 45 4.97 -8.94 -9.88
N ASN A 46 5.12 -7.72 -10.33
CA ASN A 46 6.38 -7.18 -10.81
C ASN A 46 6.64 -5.78 -10.19
N PRO A 47 7.72 -5.63 -9.43
CA PRO A 47 8.77 -6.62 -9.09
C PRO A 47 8.22 -7.85 -8.35
N PRO A 48 8.89 -9.01 -8.46
CA PRO A 48 8.46 -10.22 -7.74
C PRO A 48 8.73 -10.09 -6.23
N LEU A 49 8.05 -10.92 -5.45
CA LEU A 49 8.33 -11.11 -4.02
C LEU A 49 9.79 -11.54 -3.83
N ARG A 50 10.39 -11.09 -2.74
CA ARG A 50 11.81 -11.27 -2.45
C ARG A 50 12.02 -12.06 -1.16
N THR A 51 13.25 -12.08 -0.68
CA THR A 51 13.64 -12.74 0.57
C THR A 51 13.22 -11.92 1.79
N GLN A 52 13.23 -12.55 2.97
CA GLN A 52 12.98 -11.85 4.22
C GLN A 52 13.99 -10.70 4.45
N ALA A 53 15.24 -10.89 4.07
CA ALA A 53 16.25 -9.82 4.19
C ALA A 53 15.91 -8.58 3.34
N ASP A 54 15.28 -8.78 2.18
CA ASP A 54 14.78 -7.67 1.37
C ASP A 54 13.60 -6.96 2.03
N VAL A 55 12.65 -7.73 2.58
CA VAL A 55 11.51 -7.20 3.36
C VAL A 55 12.00 -6.36 4.54
N ASP A 56 12.95 -6.89 5.32
CA ASP A 56 13.53 -6.20 6.49
C ASP A 56 14.19 -4.88 6.06
N ALA A 57 14.93 -4.88 4.95
CA ALA A 57 15.57 -3.68 4.42
C ALA A 57 14.56 -2.62 3.96
N LEU A 58 13.45 -3.03 3.35
CA LEU A 58 12.36 -2.13 2.95
C LEU A 58 11.69 -1.50 4.17
N ILE A 59 11.43 -2.28 5.22
CA ILE A 59 10.87 -1.80 6.49
C ILE A 59 11.83 -0.79 7.15
N GLU A 60 13.11 -1.10 7.24
CA GLU A 60 14.11 -0.13 7.76
C GLU A 60 14.18 1.13 6.89
N GLY A 61 14.10 1.00 5.56
CA GLY A 61 14.03 2.13 4.65
C GLY A 61 12.77 3.01 4.85
N LEU A 62 11.65 2.42 5.24
CA LEU A 62 10.46 3.17 5.64
C LEU A 62 10.66 3.90 6.97
N LYS A 63 11.32 3.27 7.95
CA LYS A 63 11.58 3.87 9.27
C LYS A 63 12.56 5.04 9.20
N ASP A 64 13.65 4.88 8.49
CA ASP A 64 14.71 5.89 8.41
C ASP A 64 14.46 7.00 7.37
N GLY A 65 13.37 6.92 6.61
CA GLY A 65 13.00 7.91 5.60
C GLY A 65 13.69 7.73 4.25
N THR A 66 14.45 6.65 4.06
CA THR A 66 15.02 6.29 2.74
C THR A 66 13.89 6.03 1.72
N MET A 67 12.87 5.27 2.13
CA MET A 67 11.66 5.06 1.34
C MET A 67 10.63 6.16 1.68
N ASP A 68 10.24 6.91 0.67
CA ASP A 68 9.40 8.11 0.83
C ASP A 68 7.91 7.81 0.84
N VAL A 69 7.47 6.82 0.07
CA VAL A 69 6.06 6.58 -0.27
C VAL A 69 5.70 5.11 -0.08
N ILE A 70 4.50 4.89 0.42
CA ILE A 70 3.80 3.61 0.34
C ILE A 70 2.76 3.73 -0.78
N ALA A 71 3.01 3.06 -1.90
CA ALA A 71 2.14 3.01 -3.08
C ALA A 71 1.38 1.68 -3.14
N THR A 72 0.37 1.57 -3.99
CA THR A 72 -0.46 0.36 -4.07
C THR A 72 -0.07 -0.58 -5.20
N ASP A 73 0.44 -0.05 -6.30
CA ASP A 73 0.62 -0.80 -7.55
C ASP A 73 -0.67 -1.56 -7.95
N HIS A 74 -1.81 -0.88 -7.83
CA HIS A 74 -3.14 -1.48 -8.05
C HIS A 74 -3.31 -1.95 -9.49
N ALA A 75 -3.33 -3.26 -9.70
CA ALA A 75 -3.39 -3.90 -11.01
C ALA A 75 -4.53 -4.94 -11.07
N PRO A 76 -5.78 -4.50 -11.30
CA PRO A 76 -6.93 -5.39 -11.40
C PRO A 76 -6.89 -6.19 -12.71
N HIS A 77 -7.07 -7.50 -12.60
CA HIS A 77 -7.13 -8.42 -13.71
C HIS A 77 -8.40 -9.28 -13.66
N ALA A 78 -8.86 -9.72 -14.81
CA ALA A 78 -9.95 -10.68 -14.90
C ALA A 78 -9.52 -12.04 -14.31
N ALA A 79 -10.50 -12.79 -13.76
CA ALA A 79 -10.24 -14.13 -13.21
C ALA A 79 -9.58 -15.06 -14.22
N ALA A 80 -9.98 -14.99 -15.49
CA ALA A 80 -9.39 -15.79 -16.57
C ALA A 80 -7.90 -15.48 -16.84
N GLU A 81 -7.41 -14.31 -16.44
CA GLU A 81 -6.00 -13.90 -16.59
C GLU A 81 -5.16 -14.24 -15.37
N LYS A 82 -5.78 -14.31 -14.19
CA LYS A 82 -5.09 -14.57 -12.92
C LYS A 82 -5.19 -16.02 -12.45
N ASN A 83 -6.32 -16.70 -12.66
CA ASN A 83 -6.51 -18.11 -12.26
C ASN A 83 -5.79 -19.06 -13.23
N ARG A 84 -4.50 -18.84 -13.38
CA ARG A 84 -3.57 -19.62 -14.21
C ARG A 84 -2.32 -19.92 -13.40
N SER A 85 -1.49 -20.82 -13.93
CA SER A 85 -0.15 -21.03 -13.38
C SER A 85 0.61 -19.69 -13.31
N MET A 86 1.51 -19.54 -12.37
CA MET A 86 2.34 -18.32 -12.25
C MET A 86 3.09 -18.00 -13.54
N LYS A 87 3.45 -19.00 -14.34
CA LYS A 87 4.09 -18.81 -15.65
C LYS A 87 3.21 -18.00 -16.61
N LEU A 88 1.90 -18.23 -16.63
CA LEU A 88 0.95 -17.68 -17.60
C LEU A 88 0.09 -16.54 -17.04
N ALA A 89 -0.04 -16.42 -15.72
CA ALA A 89 -0.84 -15.40 -15.09
C ALA A 89 -0.29 -14.00 -15.40
N SER A 90 -1.17 -13.00 -15.47
CA SER A 90 -0.82 -11.60 -15.57
C SER A 90 -0.11 -11.10 -14.29
N PHE A 91 0.80 -10.13 -14.42
CA PHE A 91 1.48 -9.51 -13.30
C PHE A 91 0.58 -8.52 -12.57
N GLY A 92 0.65 -8.52 -11.24
CA GLY A 92 0.01 -7.53 -10.39
C GLY A 92 -1.18 -8.06 -9.59
N ILE A 93 -1.53 -7.31 -8.56
CA ILE A 93 -2.64 -7.57 -7.65
C ILE A 93 -3.44 -6.29 -7.40
N VAL A 94 -4.67 -6.42 -6.91
CA VAL A 94 -5.42 -5.26 -6.43
C VAL A 94 -4.87 -4.80 -5.08
N GLY A 95 -4.79 -3.50 -4.85
CA GLY A 95 -4.17 -2.94 -3.64
C GLY A 95 -4.90 -1.73 -3.05
N LEU A 96 -5.75 -1.01 -3.79
CA LEU A 96 -6.37 0.23 -3.31
C LEU A 96 -7.21 0.04 -2.04
N GLU A 97 -7.99 -1.04 -1.98
CA GLU A 97 -8.93 -1.27 -0.87
C GLU A 97 -8.29 -1.97 0.34
N THR A 98 -7.03 -2.42 0.22
CA THR A 98 -6.35 -3.15 1.28
C THR A 98 -5.12 -2.43 1.83
N SER A 99 -4.55 -1.47 1.10
CA SER A 99 -3.26 -0.87 1.41
C SER A 99 -3.23 -0.17 2.77
N ALA A 100 -4.27 0.58 3.13
CA ALA A 100 -4.32 1.29 4.41
C ALA A 100 -4.37 0.32 5.60
N ALA A 101 -5.26 -0.67 5.55
CA ALA A 101 -5.40 -1.66 6.61
C ALA A 101 -4.17 -2.55 6.76
N LEU A 102 -3.60 -3.02 5.65
CA LEU A 102 -2.35 -3.80 5.64
C LEU A 102 -1.19 -2.99 6.21
N THR A 103 -1.02 -1.74 5.78
CA THR A 103 0.03 -0.85 6.29
C THR A 103 -0.15 -0.58 7.78
N TYR A 104 -1.38 -0.30 8.22
CA TYR A 104 -1.66 -0.08 9.63
C TYR A 104 -1.34 -1.32 10.46
N THR A 105 -1.85 -2.48 10.06
CA THR A 105 -1.65 -3.75 10.77
C THR A 105 -0.17 -4.12 10.88
N GLU A 106 0.55 -4.05 9.76
CA GLU A 106 1.90 -4.57 9.68
C GLU A 106 2.98 -3.60 10.17
N LEU A 107 2.73 -2.31 10.08
CA LEU A 107 3.73 -1.32 10.45
C LEU A 107 3.35 -0.48 11.66
N VAL A 108 2.08 -0.07 11.80
CA VAL A 108 1.68 0.83 12.89
C VAL A 108 1.28 0.06 14.15
N ASP A 109 0.41 -0.93 14.03
CA ASP A 109 -0.04 -1.75 15.18
C ASP A 109 1.12 -2.55 15.81
N LYS A 110 2.12 -2.90 15.00
CA LYS A 110 3.39 -3.53 15.45
C LYS A 110 4.42 -2.52 16.00
N GLY A 111 4.10 -1.22 16.04
CA GLY A 111 4.99 -0.18 16.57
C GLY A 111 6.23 0.12 15.72
N ILE A 112 6.24 -0.27 14.45
CA ILE A 112 7.34 -0.01 13.51
C ILE A 112 7.30 1.43 13.01
N LEU A 113 6.11 1.92 12.65
CA LEU A 113 5.83 3.31 12.30
C LEU A 113 4.81 3.91 13.27
N THR A 114 4.86 5.22 13.45
CA THR A 114 3.76 5.95 14.06
C THR A 114 2.61 6.17 13.07
N PRO A 115 1.37 6.43 13.54
CA PRO A 115 0.27 6.80 12.64
C PRO A 115 0.61 8.00 11.74
N MET A 116 1.32 8.99 12.26
CA MET A 116 1.74 10.16 11.49
C MET A 116 2.74 9.83 10.40
N GLN A 117 3.68 8.91 10.65
CA GLN A 117 4.61 8.44 9.62
C GLN A 117 3.88 7.67 8.52
N MET A 118 2.86 6.87 8.86
CA MET A 118 2.00 6.24 7.85
C MET A 118 1.31 7.29 6.97
N VAL A 119 0.68 8.29 7.57
CA VAL A 119 0.01 9.39 6.83
C VAL A 119 1.02 10.16 5.98
N GLU A 120 2.22 10.42 6.49
CA GLU A 120 3.27 11.08 5.73
C GLU A 120 3.60 10.31 4.45
N LYS A 121 3.77 8.98 4.55
CA LYS A 121 4.16 8.13 3.42
C LYS A 121 3.02 7.83 2.44
N MET A 122 1.77 7.85 2.89
CA MET A 122 0.61 7.53 2.04
C MET A 122 -0.12 8.78 1.51
N SER A 123 0.15 9.97 2.05
CA SER A 123 -0.57 11.20 1.70
C SER A 123 0.35 12.39 1.51
N THR A 124 1.06 12.82 2.56
CA THR A 124 1.84 14.08 2.53
C THR A 124 2.99 14.03 1.53
N ASN A 125 3.78 12.96 1.54
CA ASN A 125 4.91 12.82 0.62
C ASN A 125 4.46 12.63 -0.84
N PRO A 126 3.46 11.77 -1.16
CA PRO A 126 2.88 11.73 -2.49
C PRO A 126 2.42 13.08 -3.01
N ALA A 127 1.70 13.85 -2.18
CA ALA A 127 1.25 15.19 -2.57
C ALA A 127 2.42 16.12 -2.89
N LYS A 128 3.49 16.13 -2.07
CA LYS A 128 4.70 16.91 -2.32
C LYS A 128 5.41 16.50 -3.60
N ILE A 129 5.58 15.20 -3.84
CA ILE A 129 6.27 14.66 -5.02
C ILE A 129 5.51 15.02 -6.30
N LEU A 130 4.18 14.98 -6.26
CA LEU A 130 3.31 15.33 -7.37
C LEU A 130 3.08 16.85 -7.52
N GLY A 131 3.63 17.68 -6.63
CA GLY A 131 3.47 19.14 -6.65
C GLY A 131 2.05 19.62 -6.32
N LEU A 132 1.27 18.81 -5.58
CA LEU A 132 -0.09 19.15 -5.18
C LEU A 132 -0.04 20.07 -3.94
N THR A 133 -0.12 21.37 -4.17
CA THR A 133 0.04 22.38 -3.11
C THR A 133 -1.20 22.55 -2.23
N ASP A 134 -2.36 22.11 -2.70
CA ASP A 134 -3.67 22.23 -2.03
C ASP A 134 -4.12 20.93 -1.31
N LYS A 135 -3.29 19.87 -1.33
CA LYS A 135 -3.58 18.55 -0.76
C LYS A 135 -2.47 18.07 0.18
N GLY A 136 -2.66 16.90 0.78
CA GLY A 136 -1.66 16.23 1.63
C GLY A 136 -1.54 16.78 3.05
N SER A 137 -2.43 17.67 3.49
CA SER A 137 -2.53 18.15 4.88
C SER A 137 -3.93 18.65 5.20
N VAL A 138 -4.30 18.53 6.47
CA VAL A 138 -5.53 19.09 7.02
C VAL A 138 -5.21 20.50 7.54
N SER A 139 -5.36 21.49 6.66
CA SER A 139 -5.07 22.89 6.97
C SER A 139 -6.13 23.78 6.32
N GLU A 140 -6.41 24.92 6.93
CA GLU A 140 -7.32 25.91 6.39
C GLU A 140 -6.90 26.37 4.98
N GLY A 141 -7.86 26.47 4.06
CA GLY A 141 -7.63 26.85 2.65
C GLY A 141 -7.22 25.70 1.74
N LYS A 142 -7.04 24.47 2.25
CA LYS A 142 -6.79 23.28 1.43
C LYS A 142 -8.08 22.67 0.90
N THR A 143 -7.97 21.91 -0.18
CA THR A 143 -9.07 21.09 -0.70
C THR A 143 -9.46 20.06 0.35
N ALA A 144 -10.76 19.95 0.64
CA ALA A 144 -11.28 19.00 1.62
C ALA A 144 -11.38 17.58 1.02
N ASP A 145 -10.22 17.00 0.71
CA ASP A 145 -10.06 15.58 0.39
C ASP A 145 -9.57 14.88 1.67
N LEU A 146 -10.49 14.24 2.37
CA LEU A 146 -10.27 13.74 3.72
C LEU A 146 -10.65 12.28 3.84
N VAL A 147 -9.95 11.57 4.72
CA VAL A 147 -10.29 10.20 5.14
C VAL A 147 -10.44 10.17 6.66
N ILE A 148 -11.52 9.56 7.13
CA ILE A 148 -11.67 9.16 8.54
C ILE A 148 -11.32 7.69 8.63
N PHE A 149 -10.30 7.38 9.43
CA PHE A 149 -9.78 6.03 9.61
C PHE A 149 -10.00 5.59 11.07
N ASP A 150 -10.68 4.46 11.28
CA ASP A 150 -10.81 3.85 12.62
C ASP A 150 -9.70 2.83 12.84
N PRO A 151 -8.70 3.13 13.66
CA PRO A 151 -7.55 2.25 13.89
C PRO A 151 -7.88 1.03 14.76
N ARG A 152 -9.08 0.98 15.39
CA ARG A 152 -9.48 -0.09 16.31
C ARG A 152 -10.31 -1.18 15.65
N LYS A 153 -10.87 -0.89 14.48
CA LYS A 153 -11.73 -1.83 13.76
C LYS A 153 -10.90 -3.01 13.26
N GLU A 154 -11.28 -4.21 13.66
CA GLU A 154 -10.70 -5.46 13.16
C GLU A 154 -11.67 -6.12 12.19
N TYR A 155 -11.17 -6.66 11.09
CA TYR A 155 -11.97 -7.40 10.11
C TYR A 155 -11.09 -8.37 9.31
N GLU A 156 -11.75 -9.24 8.56
CA GLU A 156 -11.11 -10.16 7.62
C GLU A 156 -11.29 -9.62 6.20
N ILE A 157 -10.21 -9.57 5.44
CA ILE A 157 -10.26 -9.12 4.03
C ILE A 157 -11.07 -10.13 3.22
N ASP A 158 -12.24 -9.69 2.74
CA ASP A 158 -13.05 -10.45 1.78
C ASP A 158 -12.97 -9.80 0.40
N LYS A 159 -12.22 -10.42 -0.50
CA LYS A 159 -12.07 -9.95 -1.88
C LYS A 159 -13.40 -9.82 -2.64
N ASN A 160 -14.44 -10.55 -2.20
CA ASN A 160 -15.75 -10.53 -2.87
C ASN A 160 -16.50 -9.21 -2.61
N THR A 161 -16.18 -8.51 -1.51
CA THR A 161 -16.78 -7.21 -1.16
C THR A 161 -16.10 -6.01 -1.81
N PHE A 162 -14.96 -6.19 -2.49
CA PHE A 162 -14.25 -5.09 -3.14
C PHE A 162 -15.11 -4.40 -4.21
N PHE A 163 -14.99 -3.09 -4.31
CA PHE A 163 -15.56 -2.31 -5.42
C PHE A 163 -14.80 -2.55 -6.73
N SER A 164 -13.51 -2.80 -6.66
CA SER A 164 -12.71 -3.21 -7.82
C SER A 164 -13.34 -4.40 -8.53
N LYS A 165 -13.40 -4.36 -9.87
CA LYS A 165 -13.86 -5.48 -10.70
C LYS A 165 -12.89 -6.66 -10.63
N GLY A 166 -11.58 -6.38 -10.56
CA GLY A 166 -10.56 -7.41 -10.29
C GLY A 166 -10.58 -7.80 -8.81
N LYS A 167 -10.44 -9.10 -8.54
CA LYS A 167 -10.44 -9.68 -7.19
C LYS A 167 -9.12 -10.42 -6.90
N ASN A 168 -8.10 -10.15 -7.71
CA ASN A 168 -6.81 -10.81 -7.68
C ASN A 168 -5.95 -10.30 -6.52
N THR A 169 -5.97 -11.02 -5.41
CA THR A 169 -5.20 -10.70 -4.21
C THR A 169 -4.81 -11.96 -3.43
N PRO A 170 -3.59 -12.04 -2.88
CA PRO A 170 -3.20 -13.08 -1.95
C PRO A 170 -3.71 -12.84 -0.52
N PHE A 171 -4.25 -11.65 -0.23
CA PHE A 171 -4.64 -11.24 1.13
C PHE A 171 -6.08 -11.61 1.51
N HIS A 172 -6.81 -12.34 0.67
CA HIS A 172 -8.14 -12.83 1.05
C HIS A 172 -8.08 -13.73 2.29
N GLY A 173 -8.94 -13.49 3.26
CA GLY A 173 -8.95 -14.20 4.53
C GLY A 173 -7.96 -13.66 5.59
N TRP A 174 -7.16 -12.65 5.26
CA TRP A 174 -6.24 -12.05 6.22
C TRP A 174 -7.00 -11.18 7.22
N LYS A 175 -6.68 -11.36 8.49
CA LYS A 175 -7.18 -10.49 9.56
C LYS A 175 -6.34 -9.23 9.61
N VAL A 176 -7.01 -8.10 9.54
CA VAL A 176 -6.38 -6.77 9.55
C VAL A 176 -7.08 -5.86 10.55
N LYS A 177 -6.38 -4.79 10.89
CA LYS A 177 -6.82 -3.74 11.78
C LYS A 177 -6.77 -2.40 11.07
N GLY A 178 -7.80 -1.59 11.31
CA GLY A 178 -7.91 -0.29 10.69
C GLY A 178 -8.81 -0.28 9.46
N GLU A 179 -9.89 0.49 9.54
CA GLU A 179 -10.90 0.62 8.49
C GLU A 179 -11.09 2.08 8.10
N VAL A 180 -11.27 2.33 6.80
CA VAL A 180 -11.73 3.63 6.32
C VAL A 180 -13.23 3.75 6.62
N ALA A 181 -13.59 4.62 7.57
CA ALA A 181 -14.98 4.84 7.96
C ALA A 181 -15.70 5.82 7.03
N CYS A 182 -14.97 6.84 6.52
CA CYS A 182 -15.51 7.85 5.62
C CYS A 182 -14.44 8.38 4.70
N THR A 183 -14.81 8.70 3.45
CA THR A 183 -13.97 9.42 2.49
C THR A 183 -14.72 10.62 1.94
N MET A 184 -14.05 11.76 1.93
CA MET A 184 -14.55 13.02 1.38
C MET A 184 -13.65 13.48 0.25
N VAL A 185 -14.24 13.94 -0.85
CA VAL A 185 -13.55 14.52 -2.00
C VAL A 185 -14.17 15.88 -2.32
N GLY A 186 -13.34 16.90 -2.35
CA GLY A 186 -13.81 18.27 -2.59
C GLY A 186 -14.86 18.75 -1.60
N GLY A 187 -14.84 18.27 -0.37
CA GLY A 187 -15.83 18.60 0.66
C GLY A 187 -17.13 17.80 0.60
N LYS A 188 -17.27 16.86 -0.35
CA LYS A 188 -18.44 15.98 -0.48
C LYS A 188 -18.07 14.58 0.02
N VAL A 189 -18.90 14.00 0.91
CA VAL A 189 -18.76 12.59 1.33
C VAL A 189 -19.07 11.71 0.12
N VAL A 190 -18.15 10.83 -0.24
CA VAL A 190 -18.28 9.89 -1.36
C VAL A 190 -18.25 8.43 -0.92
N TYR A 191 -17.88 8.18 0.34
CA TYR A 191 -17.91 6.84 0.94
C TYR A 191 -18.14 6.97 2.43
N GLU A 192 -19.06 6.16 2.97
CA GLU A 192 -19.33 6.08 4.40
C GLU A 192 -19.97 4.73 4.75
N GLY A 193 -19.54 4.14 5.86
CA GLY A 193 -20.16 2.92 6.41
C GLY A 193 -20.17 1.72 5.45
N GLY A 194 -19.15 1.58 4.61
CA GLY A 194 -19.05 0.46 3.66
C GLY A 194 -19.74 0.71 2.31
N GLN A 195 -20.28 1.89 2.07
CA GLN A 195 -21.05 2.22 0.87
C GLN A 195 -20.51 3.44 0.14
N ILE A 196 -20.58 3.39 -1.19
CA ILE A 196 -20.36 4.59 -2.02
C ILE A 196 -21.60 5.46 -1.94
N ILE A 197 -21.40 6.76 -1.73
CA ILE A 197 -22.43 7.80 -1.65
C ILE A 197 -22.42 8.61 -2.94
N ASP A 198 -23.56 8.71 -3.62
CA ASP A 198 -23.74 9.48 -4.87
C ASP A 198 -23.87 10.99 -4.65
#